data_83fb3f59fcc31763ca41f3a78f514cea
#
_entry.id   83fb3f59fcc31763ca41f3a78f514cea
#
_cell.length_a   1.000
_cell.length_b   1.000
_cell.length_c   1.000
_cell.angle_alpha   90.00
_cell.angle_beta   90.00
_cell.angle_gamma   90.00
#
_symmetry.space_group_name_H-M   'P 1'
#
loop_
_entity.id
_entity.type
_entity.pdbx_description
1 polymer ?
#
loop_
_entity_poly.entity_id
_entity_poly.type
_entity_poly.pdbx_seq_one_letter_code
_entity_poly.pdbx_strand_id
1 'polypeptide(L)'
;DTSYLTRALGIHNAVDIDYVNRAVEEGDYFLLCSDGIHEFVSDQRLSQHLQGLDGNSDNDTLDALAENIAHEALHAGSLDNISLQIVSIAQLPEMSVSEISQAINQLALPPKIEPRMDFDGYKIIRSIYISSRSHVYLAKDEMSGEHVALKFPSAELKNDTDYLESLLREDWIAKRIDNPNVLKAKPPVRKQNFLYTVSEYIEGQNLMQWMIDNPKPSLEQVRHIVDQIAKGLQAFHRREMIHQDLRPQNIMIDAVGTVKIIDFGSTKVAGISDIHPNNEGIVGTLQYSSPEYFVNDAITQRVDIFSLGV
;
A
#
# COMPACT_ATOMS: atom_id res chain seq x y z
N ASP A 1 3.45 34.23 15.59
CA ASP A 1 3.37 33.46 14.35
C ASP A 1 2.16 32.52 14.46
N THR A 2 1.14 32.79 13.64
CA THR A 2 -0.01 31.89 13.51
C THR A 2 0.39 30.73 12.60
N SER A 3 0.66 29.55 13.17
CA SER A 3 0.84 28.35 12.41
C SER A 3 -0.52 27.91 11.84
N TYR A 4 -0.67 27.93 10.52
CA TYR A 4 -1.86 27.42 9.87
C TYR A 4 -1.70 25.92 9.64
N LEU A 5 -2.63 25.13 10.16
CA LEU A 5 -2.73 23.73 9.79
C LEU A 5 -3.08 23.62 8.31
N THR A 6 -2.16 23.09 7.54
CA THR A 6 -2.35 22.89 6.08
C THR A 6 -3.22 21.68 5.77
N ARG A 7 -3.28 20.72 6.71
CA ARG A 7 -4.06 19.47 6.60
C ARG A 7 -4.59 19.07 7.98
N ALA A 8 -5.89 18.86 8.10
CA ALA A 8 -6.52 18.34 9.31
C ALA A 8 -7.80 17.56 8.99
N LEU A 9 -8.18 16.66 9.89
CA LEU A 9 -9.45 15.94 9.82
C LEU A 9 -10.62 16.93 9.81
N GLY A 10 -11.55 16.77 8.86
CA GLY A 10 -12.75 17.57 8.76
C GLY A 10 -12.62 18.87 7.95
N ILE A 11 -11.43 19.26 7.48
CA ILE A 11 -11.24 20.41 6.58
C ILE A 11 -11.64 20.06 5.14
N HIS A 12 -11.28 18.86 4.69
CA HIS A 12 -11.58 18.34 3.37
C HIS A 12 -12.20 16.94 3.46
N ASN A 13 -12.84 16.49 2.38
CA ASN A 13 -13.44 15.15 2.29
C ASN A 13 -12.38 14.02 2.29
N ALA A 14 -11.12 14.35 2.06
CA ALA A 14 -9.98 13.45 2.13
C ALA A 14 -8.81 14.12 2.85
N VAL A 15 -8.10 13.37 3.67
CA VAL A 15 -6.88 13.81 4.36
C VAL A 15 -5.69 13.11 3.75
N ASP A 16 -4.73 13.89 3.28
CA ASP A 16 -3.43 13.38 2.85
C ASP A 16 -2.58 13.04 4.08
N ILE A 17 -2.27 11.78 4.25
CA ILE A 17 -1.47 11.27 5.37
C ILE A 17 -0.04 11.06 4.87
N ASP A 18 0.94 11.66 5.57
CA ASP A 18 2.34 11.32 5.38
C ASP A 18 2.62 9.99 6.12
N TYR A 19 3.29 9.07 5.44
CA TYR A 19 3.62 7.75 5.95
C TYR A 19 5.13 7.56 5.93
N VAL A 20 5.69 7.17 7.08
CA VAL A 20 7.13 6.88 7.23
C VAL A 20 7.28 5.47 7.79
N ASN A 21 8.11 4.66 7.12
CA ASN A 21 8.50 3.33 7.62
C ASN A 21 9.91 3.42 8.20
N ARG A 22 10.11 2.85 9.39
CA ARG A 22 11.40 2.78 10.07
C ARG A 22 11.68 1.34 10.46
N ALA A 23 12.89 0.88 10.21
CA ALA A 23 13.38 -0.33 10.82
C ALA A 23 13.42 -0.13 12.34
N VAL A 24 13.01 -1.13 13.09
CA VAL A 24 13.00 -1.12 14.56
C VAL A 24 13.89 -2.23 15.08
N GLU A 25 14.53 -1.96 16.24
CA GLU A 25 15.33 -2.91 16.99
C GLU A 25 14.73 -3.10 18.39
N GLU A 26 15.02 -4.23 19.03
CA GLU A 26 14.62 -4.43 20.41
C GLU A 26 15.32 -3.39 21.30
N GLY A 27 14.57 -2.75 22.16
CA GLY A 27 15.05 -1.64 22.99
C GLY A 27 14.81 -0.25 22.40
N ASP A 28 14.26 -0.14 21.19
CA ASP A 28 13.85 1.13 20.60
C ASP A 28 12.67 1.74 21.36
N TYR A 29 12.67 3.08 21.45
CA TYR A 29 11.58 3.86 22.02
C TYR A 29 11.03 4.84 20.99
N PHE A 30 9.71 4.91 20.89
CA PHE A 30 9.00 5.90 20.10
C PHE A 30 8.21 6.83 21.02
N LEU A 31 8.37 8.12 20.80
CA LEU A 31 7.64 9.14 21.52
C LEU A 31 6.69 9.85 20.55
N LEU A 32 5.40 9.82 20.88
CA LEU A 32 4.36 10.53 20.15
C LEU A 32 3.81 11.62 21.08
N CYS A 33 3.76 12.86 20.60
CA CYS A 33 3.27 13.96 21.42
C CYS A 33 2.47 14.99 20.60
N SER A 34 1.63 15.76 21.29
CA SER A 34 0.96 16.94 20.73
C SER A 34 1.93 18.12 20.67
N ASP A 35 1.53 19.19 19.96
CA ASP A 35 2.22 20.48 19.88
C ASP A 35 2.38 21.15 21.25
N GLY A 36 1.42 20.97 22.17
CA GLY A 36 1.58 21.40 23.56
C GLY A 36 2.80 20.85 24.28
N ILE A 37 3.48 19.85 23.75
CA ILE A 37 4.80 19.36 24.26
C ILE A 37 5.93 19.85 23.39
N HIS A 38 5.93 19.53 22.09
CA HIS A 38 7.11 19.72 21.25
C HIS A 38 7.45 21.20 20.98
N GLU A 39 6.49 22.12 21.15
CA GLU A 39 6.77 23.56 21.09
C GLU A 39 7.47 24.11 22.34
N PHE A 40 7.32 23.41 23.48
CA PHE A 40 7.85 23.84 24.79
C PHE A 40 9.02 23.00 25.29
N VAL A 41 9.17 21.77 24.84
CA VAL A 41 10.28 20.86 25.18
C VAL A 41 11.03 20.52 23.90
N SER A 42 12.30 20.90 23.82
CA SER A 42 13.11 20.68 22.60
C SER A 42 13.37 19.21 22.32
N ASP A 43 13.55 18.86 21.03
CA ASP A 43 13.89 17.50 20.59
C ASP A 43 15.13 16.94 21.31
N GLN A 44 16.12 17.79 21.55
CA GLN A 44 17.30 17.40 22.30
C GLN A 44 16.97 17.00 23.73
N ARG A 45 16.04 17.70 24.38
CA ARG A 45 15.60 17.43 25.73
C ARG A 45 14.75 16.15 25.79
N LEU A 46 13.82 15.98 24.83
CA LEU A 46 13.06 14.74 24.68
C LEU A 46 13.98 13.54 24.49
N SER A 47 14.99 13.67 23.63
CA SER A 47 15.98 12.62 23.40
C SER A 47 16.78 12.27 24.67
N GLN A 48 17.13 13.29 25.49
CA GLN A 48 17.84 13.05 26.76
C GLN A 48 16.98 12.26 27.76
N HIS A 49 15.69 12.51 27.82
CA HIS A 49 14.77 11.76 28.66
C HIS A 49 14.73 10.27 28.26
N LEU A 50 14.68 9.98 26.96
CA LEU A 50 14.65 8.60 26.46
C LEU A 50 16.00 7.88 26.61
N GLN A 51 17.13 8.59 26.49
CA GLN A 51 18.47 8.01 26.68
C GLN A 51 18.74 7.48 28.09
N GLY A 52 17.96 7.88 29.08
CA GLY A 52 18.03 7.38 30.45
C GLY A 52 17.33 6.04 30.67
N LEU A 53 16.61 5.52 29.65
CA LEU A 53 15.92 4.25 29.73
C LEU A 53 16.86 3.10 29.35
N ASP A 54 16.75 1.97 30.07
CA ASP A 54 17.33 0.72 29.64
C ASP A 54 16.31 0.00 28.72
N GLY A 55 16.72 -0.65 27.66
CA GLY A 55 15.86 -1.24 26.66
C GLY A 55 14.71 -2.17 27.14
N ASN A 56 14.56 -2.34 28.48
CA ASN A 56 13.56 -3.17 29.14
C ASN A 56 12.78 -2.42 30.23
N SER A 57 12.66 -1.11 30.14
CA SER A 57 11.92 -0.31 31.12
C SER A 57 10.44 -0.76 31.18
N ASP A 58 9.94 -0.95 32.40
CA ASP A 58 8.56 -1.34 32.65
C ASP A 58 7.57 -0.17 32.41
N ASN A 59 6.29 -0.49 32.37
CA ASN A 59 5.25 0.51 32.10
C ASN A 59 5.23 1.60 33.18
N ASP A 60 5.47 1.28 34.44
CA ASP A 60 5.46 2.26 35.54
C ASP A 60 6.58 3.29 35.34
N THR A 61 7.75 2.87 34.89
CA THR A 61 8.88 3.74 34.55
C THR A 61 8.55 4.63 33.35
N LEU A 62 7.89 4.09 32.31
CA LEU A 62 7.50 4.84 31.12
C LEU A 62 6.40 5.85 31.45
N ASP A 63 5.42 5.49 32.27
CA ASP A 63 4.34 6.38 32.71
C ASP A 63 4.91 7.54 33.55
N ALA A 64 5.80 7.25 34.50
CA ALA A 64 6.45 8.30 35.29
C ALA A 64 7.29 9.25 34.42
N LEU A 65 7.97 8.72 33.39
CA LEU A 65 8.70 9.53 32.44
C LEU A 65 7.76 10.41 31.59
N ALA A 66 6.64 9.85 31.13
CA ALA A 66 5.63 10.61 30.39
C ALA A 66 5.05 11.76 31.22
N GLU A 67 4.73 11.51 32.51
CA GLU A 67 4.29 12.54 33.44
C GLU A 67 5.35 13.64 33.65
N ASN A 68 6.62 13.26 33.80
CA ASN A 68 7.71 14.23 33.94
C ASN A 68 7.84 15.16 32.74
N ILE A 69 7.78 14.60 31.52
CA ILE A 69 7.84 15.38 30.27
C ILE A 69 6.63 16.32 30.15
N ALA A 70 5.41 15.84 30.49
CA ALA A 70 4.22 16.65 30.49
C ALA A 70 4.30 17.82 31.49
N HIS A 71 4.82 17.56 32.68
CA HIS A 71 5.05 18.61 33.71
C HIS A 71 6.13 19.61 33.25
N GLU A 72 7.20 19.16 32.57
CA GLU A 72 8.21 20.05 32.01
C GLU A 72 7.61 21.03 30.98
N ALA A 73 6.73 20.55 30.11
CA ALA A 73 5.99 21.40 29.14
C ALA A 73 5.08 22.43 29.84
N LEU A 74 4.35 22.00 30.88
CA LEU A 74 3.52 22.90 31.69
C LEU A 74 4.37 23.99 32.37
N HIS A 75 5.49 23.64 32.99
CA HIS A 75 6.40 24.58 33.62
C HIS A 75 7.06 25.53 32.62
N ALA A 76 7.26 25.09 31.36
CA ALA A 76 7.76 25.93 30.28
C ALA A 76 6.67 26.90 29.74
N GLY A 77 5.44 26.82 30.23
CA GLY A 77 4.36 27.75 29.93
C GLY A 77 3.40 27.27 28.84
N SER A 78 3.33 25.96 28.55
CA SER A 78 2.32 25.40 27.65
C SER A 78 0.92 25.68 28.16
N LEU A 79 0.06 26.22 27.31
CA LEU A 79 -1.35 26.49 27.57
C LEU A 79 -2.28 25.63 26.70
N ASP A 80 -1.70 24.76 25.88
CA ASP A 80 -2.44 23.89 24.96
C ASP A 80 -2.68 22.50 25.57
N ASN A 81 -3.43 21.66 24.85
CA ASN A 81 -3.65 20.27 25.24
C ASN A 81 -2.33 19.50 25.20
N ILE A 82 -1.98 18.91 26.31
CA ILE A 82 -0.75 18.12 26.46
C ILE A 82 -1.11 16.65 26.37
N SER A 83 -0.62 15.97 25.35
CA SER A 83 -0.76 14.54 25.17
C SER A 83 0.59 13.93 24.78
N LEU A 84 0.92 12.80 25.45
CA LEU A 84 2.16 12.10 25.24
C LEU A 84 1.96 10.60 25.34
N GLN A 85 2.61 9.85 24.47
CA GLN A 85 2.68 8.41 24.51
C GLN A 85 4.11 7.96 24.26
N ILE A 86 4.62 7.05 25.08
CA ILE A 86 5.91 6.39 24.89
C ILE A 86 5.65 4.92 24.58
N VAL A 87 6.19 4.44 23.47
CA VAL A 87 6.08 3.04 23.02
C VAL A 87 7.47 2.42 23.07
N SER A 88 7.62 1.33 23.81
CA SER A 88 8.86 0.55 23.87
C SER A 88 8.73 -0.71 23.00
N ILE A 89 9.77 -1.02 22.23
CA ILE A 89 9.90 -2.27 21.50
C ILE A 89 10.62 -3.28 22.39
N ALA A 90 9.86 -3.99 23.21
CA ALA A 90 10.41 -4.94 24.17
C ALA A 90 10.92 -6.21 23.48
N GLN A 91 10.25 -6.65 22.42
CA GLN A 91 10.63 -7.83 21.66
C GLN A 91 10.14 -7.69 20.23
N LEU A 92 11.01 -8.02 19.28
CA LEU A 92 10.60 -8.20 17.90
C LEU A 92 9.99 -9.59 17.72
N PRO A 93 8.92 -9.74 16.91
CA PRO A 93 8.48 -11.07 16.54
C PRO A 93 9.68 -11.79 15.92
N GLU A 94 9.98 -13.01 16.38
CA GLU A 94 10.88 -13.87 15.61
C GLU A 94 10.43 -13.78 14.16
N MET A 95 11.37 -13.64 13.20
CA MET A 95 11.07 -13.62 11.77
C MET A 95 10.35 -14.92 11.41
N SER A 96 9.14 -15.06 11.93
CA SER A 96 8.23 -16.09 11.50
C SER A 96 7.86 -15.73 10.07
N VAL A 97 8.03 -16.69 9.19
CA VAL A 97 7.46 -16.78 7.85
C VAL A 97 6.33 -15.78 7.73
N SER A 98 6.48 -14.78 6.86
CA SER A 98 5.58 -13.61 6.75
C SER A 98 4.11 -14.03 6.84
N GLU A 99 3.22 -13.16 7.33
CA GLU A 99 1.76 -13.40 7.29
C GLU A 99 1.30 -13.91 5.92
N ILE A 100 1.99 -13.49 4.87
CA ILE A 100 1.84 -13.91 3.49
C ILE A 100 2.14 -15.41 3.33
N SER A 101 3.29 -15.89 3.81
CA SER A 101 3.65 -17.30 3.73
C SER A 101 2.75 -18.19 4.62
N GLN A 102 2.25 -17.68 5.73
CA GLN A 102 1.25 -18.38 6.54
C GLN A 102 -0.09 -18.51 5.79
N ALA A 103 -0.53 -17.45 5.10
CA ALA A 103 -1.74 -17.48 4.29
C ALA A 103 -1.62 -18.48 3.12
N ILE A 104 -0.45 -18.56 2.47
CA ILE A 104 -0.20 -19.56 1.42
C ILE A 104 -0.35 -20.99 1.96
N ASN A 105 0.16 -21.25 3.15
CA ASN A 105 0.11 -22.60 3.74
C ASN A 105 -1.27 -22.97 4.30
N GLN A 106 -2.15 -22.01 4.56
CA GLN A 106 -3.46 -22.25 5.17
C GLN A 106 -4.61 -22.33 4.16
N LEU A 107 -4.47 -21.72 2.98
CA LEU A 107 -5.52 -21.67 1.98
C LEU A 107 -5.30 -22.74 0.90
N ALA A 108 -6.37 -23.45 0.55
CA ALA A 108 -6.33 -24.37 -0.58
C ALA A 108 -6.19 -23.60 -1.90
N LEU A 109 -5.53 -24.21 -2.87
CA LEU A 109 -5.52 -23.66 -4.22
C LEU A 109 -6.93 -23.79 -4.84
N PRO A 110 -7.39 -22.76 -5.59
CA PRO A 110 -8.71 -22.79 -6.18
C PRO A 110 -8.82 -23.93 -7.22
N PRO A 111 -10.01 -24.54 -7.38
CA PRO A 111 -10.29 -25.44 -8.49
C PRO A 111 -10.26 -24.67 -9.82
N LYS A 112 -10.39 -25.36 -10.93
CA LYS A 112 -10.57 -24.70 -12.23
C LYS A 112 -11.87 -23.89 -12.20
N ILE A 113 -11.75 -22.58 -12.42
CA ILE A 113 -12.87 -21.65 -12.40
C ILE A 113 -13.51 -21.59 -13.79
N GLU A 114 -14.85 -21.71 -13.79
CA GLU A 114 -15.64 -21.65 -15.02
C GLU A 114 -16.79 -20.62 -14.90
N PRO A 115 -17.20 -19.98 -16.00
CA PRO A 115 -18.36 -19.10 -15.98
C PRO A 115 -19.62 -19.80 -15.46
N ARG A 116 -20.44 -19.07 -14.71
CA ARG A 116 -21.68 -19.50 -14.03
C ARG A 116 -21.49 -20.44 -12.85
N MET A 117 -20.24 -20.73 -12.46
CA MET A 117 -19.92 -21.53 -11.26
C MET A 117 -20.20 -20.69 -10.00
N ASP A 118 -20.71 -21.37 -8.96
CA ASP A 118 -20.75 -20.81 -7.61
C ASP A 118 -19.43 -21.16 -6.91
N PHE A 119 -18.73 -20.13 -6.43
CA PHE A 119 -17.39 -20.27 -5.85
C PHE A 119 -17.26 -19.41 -4.59
N ASP A 120 -17.10 -20.04 -3.44
CA ASP A 120 -16.80 -19.41 -2.14
C ASP A 120 -17.76 -18.24 -1.79
N GLY A 121 -19.05 -18.35 -2.21
CA GLY A 121 -20.09 -17.34 -2.02
C GLY A 121 -20.09 -16.23 -3.06
N TYR A 122 -19.41 -16.43 -4.16
CA TYR A 122 -19.46 -15.59 -5.35
C TYR A 122 -20.04 -16.37 -6.52
N LYS A 123 -20.86 -15.72 -7.33
CA LYS A 123 -21.32 -16.27 -8.60
C LYS A 123 -20.44 -15.75 -9.73
N ILE A 124 -19.66 -16.62 -10.35
CA ILE A 124 -18.79 -16.28 -11.47
C ILE A 124 -19.65 -15.92 -12.68
N ILE A 125 -19.44 -14.73 -13.26
CA ILE A 125 -20.18 -14.26 -14.43
C ILE A 125 -19.43 -14.60 -15.71
N ARG A 126 -18.21 -14.09 -15.84
CA ARG A 126 -17.35 -14.31 -17.01
C ARG A 126 -15.88 -14.05 -16.68
N SER A 127 -14.98 -14.53 -17.52
CA SER A 127 -13.59 -14.09 -17.48
C SER A 127 -13.47 -12.64 -17.94
N ILE A 128 -12.59 -11.87 -17.30
CA ILE A 128 -12.19 -10.52 -17.70
C ILE A 128 -10.84 -10.60 -18.41
N TYR A 129 -9.90 -11.29 -17.79
CA TYR A 129 -8.52 -11.42 -18.25
C TYR A 129 -7.98 -12.80 -17.92
N ILE A 130 -7.28 -13.41 -18.86
CA ILE A 130 -6.62 -14.71 -18.71
C ILE A 130 -5.20 -14.60 -19.25
N SER A 131 -4.22 -14.90 -18.42
CA SER A 131 -2.81 -15.00 -18.80
C SER A 131 -2.18 -16.28 -18.26
N SER A 132 -0.94 -16.54 -18.62
CA SER A 132 -0.15 -17.63 -18.03
C SER A 132 0.10 -17.47 -16.53
N ARG A 133 -0.01 -16.25 -15.98
CA ARG A 133 0.24 -15.95 -14.58
C ARG A 133 -1.04 -15.92 -13.74
N SER A 134 -2.07 -15.22 -14.17
CA SER A 134 -3.29 -15.04 -13.39
C SER A 134 -4.53 -15.01 -14.25
N HIS A 135 -5.65 -15.40 -13.66
CA HIS A 135 -6.97 -15.37 -14.27
C HIS A 135 -7.86 -14.42 -13.46
N VAL A 136 -8.46 -13.43 -14.11
CA VAL A 136 -9.37 -12.48 -13.48
C VAL A 136 -10.78 -12.71 -14.00
N TYR A 137 -11.73 -12.85 -13.09
CA TYR A 137 -13.14 -13.05 -13.40
C TYR A 137 -14.00 -11.95 -12.80
N LEU A 138 -15.01 -11.54 -13.56
CA LEU A 138 -16.15 -10.80 -13.03
C LEU A 138 -17.04 -11.78 -12.27
N ALA A 139 -17.35 -11.45 -11.04
CA ALA A 139 -18.26 -12.21 -10.20
C ALA A 139 -19.26 -11.29 -9.49
N LYS A 140 -20.35 -11.85 -9.03
CA LYS A 140 -21.31 -11.20 -8.14
C LYS A 140 -21.17 -11.80 -6.75
N ASP A 141 -20.95 -10.97 -5.76
CA ASP A 141 -21.02 -11.38 -4.36
C ASP A 141 -22.47 -11.67 -3.97
N GLU A 142 -22.76 -12.87 -3.51
CA GLU A 142 -24.12 -13.29 -3.18
C GLU A 142 -24.68 -12.61 -1.92
N MET A 143 -23.81 -12.11 -1.02
CA MET A 143 -24.24 -11.42 0.20
C MET A 143 -24.56 -9.95 -0.06
N SER A 144 -23.64 -9.21 -0.71
CA SER A 144 -23.83 -7.78 -0.97
C SER A 144 -24.59 -7.50 -2.27
N GLY A 145 -24.62 -8.47 -3.19
CA GLY A 145 -25.15 -8.29 -4.54
C GLY A 145 -24.26 -7.45 -5.47
N GLU A 146 -23.10 -7.01 -5.00
CA GLU A 146 -22.18 -6.18 -5.77
C GLU A 146 -21.36 -6.99 -6.79
N HIS A 147 -20.96 -6.32 -7.87
CA HIS A 147 -19.98 -6.85 -8.80
C HIS A 147 -18.56 -6.66 -8.27
N VAL A 148 -17.77 -7.71 -8.35
CA VAL A 148 -16.36 -7.75 -7.90
C VAL A 148 -15.48 -8.39 -8.96
N ALA A 149 -14.19 -8.08 -8.94
CA ALA A 149 -13.19 -8.80 -9.69
C ALA A 149 -12.48 -9.79 -8.76
N LEU A 150 -12.46 -11.06 -9.16
CA LEU A 150 -11.73 -12.13 -8.47
C LEU A 150 -10.49 -12.47 -9.27
N LYS A 151 -9.31 -12.36 -8.66
CA LYS A 151 -8.03 -12.73 -9.28
C LYS A 151 -7.53 -14.04 -8.67
N PHE A 152 -7.33 -15.02 -9.52
CA PHE A 152 -6.90 -16.36 -9.18
C PHE A 152 -5.47 -16.61 -9.70
N PRO A 153 -4.65 -17.36 -8.95
CA PRO A 153 -3.37 -17.84 -9.47
C PRO A 153 -3.59 -18.80 -10.65
N SER A 154 -2.69 -18.76 -11.63
CA SER A 154 -2.69 -19.74 -12.70
C SER A 154 -2.38 -21.14 -12.15
N ALA A 155 -3.04 -22.15 -12.72
CA ALA A 155 -2.79 -23.53 -12.36
C ALA A 155 -1.33 -24.00 -12.66
N GLU A 156 -0.66 -23.36 -13.60
CA GLU A 156 0.74 -23.63 -13.96
C GLU A 156 1.72 -23.16 -12.89
N LEU A 157 1.39 -22.06 -12.18
CA LEU A 157 2.23 -21.42 -11.16
C LEU A 157 1.82 -21.78 -9.72
N LYS A 158 0.98 -22.78 -9.53
CA LYS A 158 0.48 -23.19 -8.22
C LYS A 158 1.57 -23.62 -7.22
N ASN A 159 2.74 -24.03 -7.70
CA ASN A 159 3.90 -24.44 -6.90
C ASN A 159 5.02 -23.39 -6.87
N ASP A 160 4.80 -22.23 -7.51
CA ASP A 160 5.73 -21.12 -7.53
C ASP A 160 5.42 -20.19 -6.33
N THR A 161 6.19 -20.37 -5.26
CA THR A 161 6.01 -19.64 -4.00
C THR A 161 6.17 -18.13 -4.20
N ASP A 162 7.14 -17.71 -5.02
CA ASP A 162 7.46 -16.31 -5.28
C ASP A 162 6.28 -15.61 -5.98
N TYR A 163 5.68 -16.34 -6.91
CA TYR A 163 4.49 -15.85 -7.60
C TYR A 163 3.28 -15.73 -6.65
N LEU A 164 3.04 -16.73 -5.80
CA LEU A 164 1.95 -16.70 -4.82
C LEU A 164 2.14 -15.58 -3.79
N GLU A 165 3.38 -15.35 -3.35
CA GLU A 165 3.74 -14.22 -2.50
C GLU A 165 3.48 -12.87 -3.18
N SER A 166 3.81 -12.75 -4.48
CA SER A 166 3.52 -11.54 -5.26
C SER A 166 2.02 -11.26 -5.34
N LEU A 167 1.19 -12.29 -5.55
CA LEU A 167 -0.27 -12.17 -5.59
C LEU A 167 -0.85 -11.69 -4.25
N LEU A 168 -0.37 -12.24 -3.14
CA LEU A 168 -0.81 -11.82 -1.80
C LEU A 168 -0.28 -10.45 -1.40
N ARG A 169 0.93 -10.09 -1.85
CA ARG A 169 1.49 -8.75 -1.67
C ARG A 169 0.65 -7.70 -2.38
N GLU A 170 0.17 -7.98 -3.58
CA GLU A 170 -0.76 -7.11 -4.30
C GLU A 170 -2.04 -6.84 -3.49
N ASP A 171 -2.65 -7.88 -2.95
CA ASP A 171 -3.83 -7.76 -2.08
C ASP A 171 -3.53 -6.98 -0.79
N TRP A 172 -2.37 -7.24 -0.17
CA TRP A 172 -1.91 -6.54 1.02
C TRP A 172 -1.73 -5.03 0.78
N ILE A 173 -1.16 -4.65 -0.37
CA ILE A 173 -0.98 -3.25 -0.79
C ILE A 173 -2.34 -2.60 -1.04
N ALA A 174 -3.21 -3.26 -1.82
CA ALA A 174 -4.53 -2.76 -2.16
C ALA A 174 -5.42 -2.47 -0.93
N LYS A 175 -5.26 -3.26 0.15
CA LYS A 175 -5.96 -3.05 1.43
C LYS A 175 -5.46 -1.82 2.20
N ARG A 176 -4.25 -1.33 1.92
CA ARG A 176 -3.60 -0.24 2.65
C ARG A 176 -3.67 1.11 1.95
N ILE A 177 -3.99 1.12 0.67
CA ILE A 177 -4.11 2.35 -0.11
C ILE A 177 -5.60 2.68 -0.31
N ASP A 178 -6.08 3.71 0.33
CA ASP A 178 -7.41 4.27 0.07
C ASP A 178 -7.26 5.55 -0.74
N ASN A 179 -7.33 5.41 -2.06
CA ASN A 179 -7.21 6.52 -3.00
C ASN A 179 -8.14 6.25 -4.21
N PRO A 180 -8.89 7.24 -4.70
CA PRO A 180 -9.82 7.05 -5.83
C PRO A 180 -9.12 6.62 -7.13
N ASN A 181 -7.83 6.92 -7.28
CA ASN A 181 -7.03 6.59 -8.46
C ASN A 181 -6.19 5.30 -8.31
N VAL A 182 -6.49 4.48 -7.31
CA VAL A 182 -5.87 3.18 -7.08
C VAL A 182 -6.96 2.13 -6.93
N LEU A 183 -6.75 0.92 -7.47
CA LEU A 183 -7.68 -0.20 -7.34
C LEU A 183 -7.93 -0.51 -5.87
N LYS A 184 -9.20 -0.56 -5.48
CA LYS A 184 -9.60 -0.83 -4.11
C LYS A 184 -9.79 -2.32 -3.87
N ALA A 185 -9.10 -2.86 -2.86
CA ALA A 185 -9.39 -4.19 -2.36
C ALA A 185 -10.79 -4.23 -1.74
N LYS A 186 -11.48 -5.34 -1.94
CA LYS A 186 -12.75 -5.66 -1.26
C LYS A 186 -12.57 -6.95 -0.45
N PRO A 187 -12.04 -6.85 0.78
CA PRO A 187 -11.84 -8.05 1.58
C PRO A 187 -13.19 -8.76 1.78
N PRO A 188 -13.23 -10.08 1.64
CA PRO A 188 -14.46 -10.85 1.81
C PRO A 188 -14.98 -10.72 3.24
N VAL A 189 -16.29 -10.59 3.40
CA VAL A 189 -16.96 -10.54 4.71
C VAL A 189 -16.96 -11.92 5.38
N ARG A 190 -16.67 -12.98 4.62
CA ARG A 190 -16.66 -14.39 5.04
C ARG A 190 -15.24 -14.95 5.03
N LYS A 191 -15.04 -16.06 5.75
CA LYS A 191 -13.77 -16.80 5.72
C LYS A 191 -13.51 -17.33 4.32
N GLN A 192 -12.34 -17.03 3.77
CA GLN A 192 -11.87 -17.61 2.51
C GLN A 192 -11.44 -19.07 2.73
N ASN A 193 -11.83 -19.94 1.80
CA ASN A 193 -11.40 -21.35 1.78
C ASN A 193 -10.26 -21.59 0.77
N PHE A 194 -10.10 -20.69 -0.18
CA PHE A 194 -9.15 -20.81 -1.28
C PHE A 194 -8.29 -19.55 -1.42
N LEU A 195 -7.16 -19.70 -2.10
CA LEU A 195 -6.24 -18.59 -2.41
C LEU A 195 -6.74 -17.82 -3.64
N TYR A 196 -7.28 -16.64 -3.42
CA TYR A 196 -7.66 -15.64 -4.44
C TYR A 196 -7.72 -14.26 -3.82
N THR A 197 -7.75 -13.22 -4.63
CA THR A 197 -7.92 -11.85 -4.16
C THR A 197 -9.22 -11.25 -4.69
N VAL A 198 -9.79 -10.32 -3.94
CA VAL A 198 -11.05 -9.66 -4.28
C VAL A 198 -10.84 -8.17 -4.36
N SER A 199 -11.22 -7.58 -5.48
CA SER A 199 -11.18 -6.13 -5.68
C SER A 199 -12.50 -5.60 -6.25
N GLU A 200 -12.65 -4.30 -6.25
CA GLU A 200 -13.73 -3.64 -6.99
C GLU A 200 -13.68 -4.03 -8.47
N TYR A 201 -14.84 -4.18 -9.09
CA TYR A 201 -14.94 -4.30 -10.54
C TYR A 201 -14.97 -2.91 -11.17
N ILE A 202 -14.02 -2.62 -12.05
CA ILE A 202 -13.97 -1.37 -12.81
C ILE A 202 -14.64 -1.64 -14.17
N GLU A 203 -15.82 -1.03 -14.38
CA GLU A 203 -16.49 -1.07 -15.67
C GLU A 203 -15.86 -0.03 -16.60
N GLY A 204 -14.96 -0.48 -17.47
CA GLY A 204 -14.20 0.39 -18.34
C GLY A 204 -13.21 -0.36 -19.20
N GLN A 205 -12.19 0.34 -19.67
CA GLN A 205 -11.12 -0.20 -20.50
C GLN A 205 -9.74 0.19 -19.93
N ASN A 206 -8.68 -0.53 -20.29
CA ASN A 206 -7.34 -0.10 -19.94
C ASN A 206 -6.87 1.07 -20.83
N LEU A 207 -5.87 1.79 -20.34
CA LEU A 207 -5.33 2.96 -21.05
C LEU A 207 -4.75 2.59 -22.42
N MET A 208 -4.20 1.39 -22.60
CA MET A 208 -3.71 0.92 -23.90
C MET A 208 -4.85 0.88 -24.93
N GLN A 209 -6.02 0.32 -24.57
CA GLN A 209 -7.18 0.29 -25.46
C GLN A 209 -7.72 1.69 -25.70
N TRP A 210 -7.76 2.52 -24.66
CA TRP A 210 -8.18 3.92 -24.79
C TRP A 210 -7.29 4.69 -25.78
N MET A 211 -5.96 4.49 -25.74
CA MET A 211 -5.01 5.10 -26.69
C MET A 211 -5.26 4.65 -28.14
N ILE A 212 -5.62 3.39 -28.34
CA ILE A 212 -5.98 2.86 -29.66
C ILE A 212 -7.26 3.51 -30.16
N ASP A 213 -8.27 3.64 -29.30
CA ASP A 213 -9.57 4.22 -29.65
C ASP A 213 -9.51 5.74 -29.82
N ASN A 214 -8.51 6.40 -29.22
CA ASN A 214 -8.29 7.84 -29.25
C ASN A 214 -6.90 8.20 -29.80
N PRO A 215 -6.61 7.98 -31.08
CA PRO A 215 -5.25 8.14 -31.65
C PRO A 215 -4.76 9.61 -31.69
N LYS A 216 -5.63 10.57 -31.48
CA LYS A 216 -5.32 12.01 -31.43
C LYS A 216 -6.09 12.68 -30.29
N PRO A 217 -5.76 12.37 -29.06
CA PRO A 217 -6.45 12.96 -27.91
C PRO A 217 -6.13 14.46 -27.80
N SER A 218 -7.05 15.23 -27.22
CA SER A 218 -6.77 16.61 -26.87
C SER A 218 -5.75 16.69 -25.73
N LEU A 219 -5.02 17.79 -25.66
CA LEU A 219 -4.08 18.04 -24.55
C LEU A 219 -4.77 18.03 -23.17
N GLU A 220 -6.03 18.46 -23.13
CA GLU A 220 -6.83 18.47 -21.91
C GLU A 220 -7.16 17.05 -21.45
N GLN A 221 -7.53 16.15 -22.36
CA GLN A 221 -7.76 14.73 -22.06
C GLN A 221 -6.50 14.06 -21.53
N VAL A 222 -5.35 14.30 -22.17
CA VAL A 222 -4.06 13.76 -21.72
C VAL A 222 -3.70 14.27 -20.32
N ARG A 223 -3.82 15.59 -20.09
CA ARG A 223 -3.57 16.19 -18.77
C ARG A 223 -4.45 15.61 -17.68
N HIS A 224 -5.74 15.42 -17.98
CA HIS A 224 -6.68 14.87 -17.03
C HIS A 224 -6.33 13.42 -16.62
N ILE A 225 -5.91 12.60 -17.59
CA ILE A 225 -5.46 11.23 -17.34
C ILE A 225 -4.16 11.22 -16.51
N VAL A 226 -3.16 11.99 -16.96
CA VAL A 226 -1.85 12.07 -16.28
C VAL A 226 -1.97 12.59 -14.85
N ASP A 227 -2.80 13.62 -14.61
CA ASP A 227 -3.05 14.16 -13.26
C ASP A 227 -3.62 13.08 -12.32
N GLN A 228 -4.56 12.27 -12.79
CA GLN A 228 -5.15 11.20 -12.00
C GLN A 228 -4.13 10.07 -11.72
N ILE A 229 -3.31 9.69 -12.71
CA ILE A 229 -2.23 8.70 -12.50
C ILE A 229 -1.23 9.23 -11.49
N ALA A 230 -0.83 10.49 -11.60
CA ALA A 230 0.10 11.11 -10.65
C ALA A 230 -0.45 11.13 -9.22
N LYS A 231 -1.75 11.39 -9.03
CA LYS A 231 -2.42 11.30 -7.73
C LYS A 231 -2.43 9.87 -7.18
N GLY A 232 -2.63 8.88 -8.04
CA GLY A 232 -2.50 7.47 -7.68
C GLY A 232 -1.09 7.13 -7.23
N LEU A 233 -0.06 7.47 -8.02
CA LEU A 233 1.34 7.25 -7.66
C LEU A 233 1.74 7.94 -6.36
N GLN A 234 1.26 9.16 -6.13
CA GLN A 234 1.52 9.87 -4.89
C GLN A 234 1.02 9.09 -3.66
N ALA A 235 -0.10 8.34 -3.78
CA ALA A 235 -0.59 7.51 -2.69
C ALA A 235 0.34 6.34 -2.37
N PHE A 236 1.05 5.77 -3.36
CA PHE A 236 2.12 4.80 -3.16
C PHE A 236 3.35 5.45 -2.52
N HIS A 237 3.83 6.55 -3.12
CA HIS A 237 5.07 7.21 -2.72
C HIS A 237 5.03 7.73 -1.28
N ARG A 238 3.88 8.23 -0.82
CA ARG A 238 3.68 8.65 0.59
C ARG A 238 3.78 7.50 1.59
N ARG A 239 3.61 6.26 1.13
CA ARG A 239 3.77 5.05 1.93
C ARG A 239 5.12 4.36 1.72
N GLU A 240 6.08 5.10 1.14
CA GLU A 240 7.41 4.58 0.77
C GLU A 240 7.33 3.31 -0.09
N MET A 241 6.31 3.27 -0.97
CA MET A 241 6.13 2.22 -1.96
C MET A 241 6.49 2.75 -3.34
N ILE A 242 7.06 1.89 -4.19
CA ILE A 242 7.41 2.19 -5.59
C ILE A 242 6.71 1.15 -6.45
N HIS A 243 5.91 1.58 -7.42
CA HIS A 243 5.07 0.70 -8.23
C HIS A 243 5.88 -0.22 -9.15
N GLN A 244 6.91 0.30 -9.79
CA GLN A 244 7.91 -0.38 -10.65
C GLN A 244 7.40 -0.97 -11.98
N ASP A 245 6.10 -1.12 -12.19
CA ASP A 245 5.52 -1.61 -13.47
C ASP A 245 4.35 -0.72 -13.95
N LEU A 246 4.57 0.60 -13.89
CA LEU A 246 3.58 1.53 -14.44
C LEU A 246 3.61 1.47 -15.97
N ARG A 247 2.48 1.10 -16.56
CA ARG A 247 2.29 1.00 -18.02
C ARG A 247 0.81 1.09 -18.39
N PRO A 248 0.47 1.39 -19.66
CA PRO A 248 -0.92 1.59 -20.06
C PRO A 248 -1.84 0.40 -19.79
N GLN A 249 -1.34 -0.83 -19.79
CA GLN A 249 -2.12 -2.02 -19.48
C GLN A 249 -2.51 -2.10 -18.00
N ASN A 250 -1.72 -1.50 -17.10
CA ASN A 250 -1.91 -1.48 -15.65
C ASN A 250 -2.69 -0.25 -15.17
N ILE A 251 -3.33 0.46 -16.10
CA ILE A 251 -4.15 1.64 -15.83
C ILE A 251 -5.53 1.41 -16.44
N MET A 252 -6.58 1.53 -15.63
CA MET A 252 -7.96 1.43 -16.08
C MET A 252 -8.61 2.82 -16.13
N ILE A 253 -9.50 3.02 -17.09
CA ILE A 253 -10.37 4.19 -17.19
C ILE A 253 -11.80 3.68 -17.19
N ASP A 254 -12.57 4.12 -16.20
CA ASP A 254 -13.99 3.73 -16.08
C ASP A 254 -14.90 4.54 -17.03
N ALA A 255 -16.19 4.19 -17.04
CA ALA A 255 -17.18 4.81 -17.92
C ALA A 255 -17.43 6.31 -17.64
N VAL A 256 -17.04 6.80 -16.44
CA VAL A 256 -17.18 8.22 -16.06
C VAL A 256 -15.85 9.00 -16.15
N GLY A 257 -14.78 8.34 -16.60
CA GLY A 257 -13.47 8.97 -16.80
C GLY A 257 -12.56 8.94 -15.59
N THR A 258 -12.88 8.14 -14.54
CA THR A 258 -11.97 7.94 -13.42
C THR A 258 -10.84 7.00 -13.84
N VAL A 259 -9.62 7.42 -13.59
CA VAL A 259 -8.41 6.64 -13.88
C VAL A 259 -7.95 5.93 -12.61
N LYS A 260 -7.66 4.64 -12.71
CA LYS A 260 -7.18 3.82 -11.59
C LYS A 260 -5.96 2.99 -11.97
N ILE A 261 -4.93 3.05 -11.13
CA ILE A 261 -3.79 2.14 -11.21
C ILE A 261 -4.23 0.77 -10.69
N ILE A 262 -3.94 -0.26 -11.45
CA ILE A 262 -4.23 -1.66 -11.14
C ILE A 262 -2.94 -2.47 -11.23
N ASP A 263 -2.88 -3.63 -10.58
CA ASP A 263 -1.71 -4.54 -10.60
C ASP A 263 -0.49 -4.00 -9.83
N PHE A 264 -0.32 -4.47 -8.60
CA PHE A 264 0.73 -4.06 -7.67
C PHE A 264 1.75 -5.17 -7.40
N GLY A 265 1.75 -6.23 -8.21
CA GLY A 265 2.58 -7.42 -8.00
C GLY A 265 4.09 -7.14 -8.01
N SER A 266 4.51 -6.08 -8.71
CA SER A 266 5.90 -5.65 -8.80
C SER A 266 6.27 -4.55 -7.81
N THR A 267 5.35 -4.13 -6.94
CA THR A 267 5.57 -2.98 -6.06
C THR A 267 6.62 -3.29 -4.99
N LYS A 268 7.63 -2.42 -4.90
CA LYS A 268 8.60 -2.42 -3.82
C LYS A 268 8.05 -1.66 -2.62
N VAL A 269 8.16 -2.24 -1.44
CA VAL A 269 7.72 -1.64 -0.17
C VAL A 269 8.93 -1.49 0.73
N ALA A 270 9.18 -0.28 1.24
CA ALA A 270 10.29 -0.06 2.16
C ALA A 270 10.12 -0.88 3.45
N GLY A 271 11.23 -1.47 3.94
CA GLY A 271 11.23 -2.31 5.15
C GLY A 271 10.66 -3.72 4.97
N ILE A 272 10.06 -4.05 3.83
CA ILE A 272 9.81 -5.42 3.43
C ILE A 272 10.99 -5.81 2.56
N SER A 273 11.90 -6.63 3.09
CA SER A 273 13.06 -7.13 2.35
C SER A 273 12.60 -7.69 1.02
N ASP A 274 13.30 -7.35 -0.06
CA ASP A 274 13.19 -8.11 -1.28
C ASP A 274 13.58 -9.55 -0.91
N ILE A 275 12.60 -10.42 -0.76
CA ILE A 275 12.78 -11.81 -0.33
C ILE A 275 13.71 -12.55 -1.30
N HIS A 276 13.94 -11.97 -2.46
CA HIS A 276 14.86 -12.45 -3.49
C HIS A 276 15.81 -11.34 -3.96
N PRO A 277 16.95 -11.12 -3.24
CA PRO A 277 18.01 -10.24 -3.73
C PRO A 277 18.65 -10.71 -5.06
N ASN A 278 18.26 -11.90 -5.55
CA ASN A 278 18.82 -12.51 -6.74
C ASN A 278 17.95 -12.35 -7.99
N ASN A 279 16.83 -11.67 -7.96
CA ASN A 279 16.15 -11.26 -9.18
C ASN A 279 16.86 -10.03 -9.77
N GLU A 280 18.09 -10.24 -10.28
CA GLU A 280 18.80 -9.32 -11.17
C GLU A 280 18.09 -9.17 -12.53
N GLY A 281 16.82 -9.54 -12.61
CA GLY A 281 15.96 -9.32 -13.76
C GLY A 281 15.33 -7.92 -13.72
N ILE A 282 15.24 -7.29 -14.90
CA ILE A 282 14.50 -6.04 -15.07
C ILE A 282 13.05 -6.30 -14.65
N VAL A 283 12.64 -5.67 -13.57
CA VAL A 283 11.25 -5.70 -13.12
C VAL A 283 10.44 -4.78 -14.04
N GLY A 284 9.34 -5.30 -14.59
CA GLY A 284 8.47 -4.54 -15.48
C GLY A 284 8.74 -4.75 -16.97
N THR A 285 8.07 -3.92 -17.78
CA THR A 285 8.15 -3.98 -19.24
C THR A 285 9.27 -3.05 -19.71
N LEU A 286 10.30 -3.59 -20.36
CA LEU A 286 11.50 -2.87 -20.84
C LEU A 286 11.23 -1.48 -21.43
N GLN A 287 10.14 -1.34 -22.17
CA GLN A 287 9.76 -0.08 -22.83
C GLN A 287 9.49 1.06 -21.85
N TYR A 288 8.98 0.75 -20.65
CA TYR A 288 8.61 1.71 -19.61
C TYR A 288 9.62 1.73 -18.45
N SER A 289 10.68 0.90 -18.53
CA SER A 289 11.68 0.79 -17.48
C SER A 289 12.63 1.98 -17.49
N SER A 290 12.85 2.57 -16.34
CA SER A 290 13.75 3.72 -16.19
C SER A 290 15.23 3.30 -16.35
N PRO A 291 16.12 4.25 -16.73
CA PRO A 291 17.55 3.96 -16.91
C PRO A 291 18.22 3.39 -15.66
N GLU A 292 17.76 3.72 -14.47
CA GLU A 292 18.32 3.28 -13.18
C GLU A 292 18.38 1.75 -13.08
N TYR A 293 17.44 1.04 -13.70
CA TYR A 293 17.45 -0.43 -13.74
C TYR A 293 18.62 -1.03 -14.54
N PHE A 294 19.18 -0.26 -15.48
CA PHE A 294 20.24 -0.74 -16.38
C PHE A 294 21.64 -0.36 -15.90
N VAL A 295 21.73 0.66 -15.04
CA VAL A 295 23.01 1.19 -14.53
C VAL A 295 23.27 0.79 -13.08
N ASN A 296 22.40 -0.05 -12.51
CA ASN A 296 22.47 -0.52 -11.13
C ASN A 296 22.51 0.63 -10.11
N ASP A 297 21.74 1.66 -10.38
CA ASP A 297 21.57 2.81 -9.50
C ASP A 297 20.43 2.58 -8.50
N ALA A 298 20.33 3.42 -7.48
CA ALA A 298 19.30 3.30 -6.45
C ALA A 298 17.89 3.45 -7.05
N ILE A 299 17.05 2.44 -6.87
CA ILE A 299 15.64 2.46 -7.28
C ILE A 299 14.85 3.32 -6.29
N THR A 300 14.39 4.47 -6.77
CA THR A 300 13.62 5.46 -6.01
C THR A 300 12.26 5.72 -6.68
N GLN A 301 11.42 6.52 -6.09
CA GLN A 301 10.13 6.96 -6.65
C GLN A 301 10.24 7.59 -8.06
N ARG A 302 11.44 8.02 -8.46
CA ARG A 302 11.70 8.60 -9.80
C ARG A 302 11.46 7.61 -10.93
N VAL A 303 11.62 6.29 -10.68
CA VAL A 303 11.37 5.28 -11.71
C VAL A 303 9.91 5.26 -12.17
N ASP A 304 8.97 5.48 -11.25
CA ASP A 304 7.54 5.57 -11.59
C ASP A 304 7.23 6.85 -12.37
N ILE A 305 7.90 7.95 -12.03
CA ILE A 305 7.74 9.23 -12.74
C ILE A 305 8.31 9.12 -14.16
N PHE A 306 9.43 8.40 -14.33
CA PHE A 306 9.95 8.10 -15.68
C PHE A 306 8.92 7.31 -16.49
N SER A 307 8.38 6.22 -15.94
CA SER A 307 7.36 5.39 -16.61
C SER A 307 6.10 6.17 -16.97
N LEU A 308 5.70 7.17 -16.15
CA LEU A 308 4.60 8.07 -16.45
C LEU A 308 4.91 9.02 -17.61
N GLY A 309 6.19 9.37 -17.82
CA GLY A 309 6.65 10.27 -18.88
C GLY A 309 6.80 9.62 -20.26
N VAL A 310 6.79 8.28 -20.33
CA VAL A 310 6.92 7.50 -21.56
C VAL A 310 5.56 7.26 -22.18
#